data_1444d239326694227cbf67f4d839d334
#
_entry.id   1444d239326694227cbf67f4d839d334
#
_cell.length_a   1.000
_cell.length_b   1.000
_cell.length_c   1.000
_cell.angle_alpha   90.00
_cell.angle_beta   90.00
_cell.angle_gamma   90.00
#
_symmetry.space_group_name_H-M   'P 1'
#
loop_
_entity.id
_entity.type
_entity.pdbx_description
1 polymer ?
#
loop_
_entity_poly.entity_id
_entity_poly.type
_entity_poly.pdbx_seq_one_letter_code
_entity_poly.pdbx_strand_id
1 'polypeptide(L)'
;MTIRLLEGDALDVLRATADGVYTFVVTDPPYGLSTPPDPLEVMRQWLADGDYVKKTRGKATPGKGFCGAEWDHFVPGPVLWREVFRTCKPGAIVLCFAATRTMGWMSLSLQCAGFEILDVIAWMQAQGMAKAGTIDKKIDARNGDERPVIGKHPNPGSTKARLAMGDGWQDAPDLTAPGSAESAAWAGWSTQLAPGFEPIIVARRPCEGPAFENVLKHGCGAMNIDACRIGIDPAEREVIDNRSGAGMGTQQLAHAG
;
A
#
# COMPACT_ATOMS: atom_id res chain seq x y z
N MET A 1 9.53 -19.22 21.62
CA MET A 1 9.03 -18.84 20.28
C MET A 1 10.09 -19.28 19.27
N THR A 2 9.72 -20.07 18.26
CA THR A 2 10.68 -20.53 17.23
C THR A 2 10.44 -19.72 15.96
N ILE A 3 11.50 -19.09 15.43
CA ILE A 3 11.47 -18.38 14.15
C ILE A 3 11.96 -19.35 13.07
N ARG A 4 11.23 -19.43 11.96
CA ARG A 4 11.62 -20.18 10.78
C ARG A 4 11.70 -19.23 9.59
N LEU A 5 12.85 -19.18 8.95
CA LEU A 5 13.06 -18.43 7.70
C LEU A 5 12.92 -19.41 6.53
N LEU A 6 12.15 -18.99 5.53
CA LEU A 6 11.96 -19.71 4.27
C LEU A 6 12.39 -18.78 3.14
N GLU A 7 13.34 -19.20 2.32
CA GLU A 7 13.79 -18.48 1.13
C GLU A 7 13.19 -19.14 -0.11
N GLY A 8 12.70 -18.31 -1.04
CA GLY A 8 12.14 -18.79 -2.29
C GLY A 8 11.00 -17.92 -2.82
N ASP A 9 10.44 -18.31 -3.95
CA ASP A 9 9.20 -17.72 -4.46
C ASP A 9 8.05 -17.99 -3.49
N ALA A 10 7.29 -16.94 -3.15
CA ALA A 10 6.24 -17.02 -2.14
C ALA A 10 5.15 -18.04 -2.53
N LEU A 11 4.79 -18.12 -3.82
CA LEU A 11 3.78 -19.06 -4.30
C LEU A 11 4.22 -20.52 -4.14
N ASP A 12 5.48 -20.81 -4.43
CA ASP A 12 6.04 -22.16 -4.31
C ASP A 12 6.16 -22.56 -2.83
N VAL A 13 6.59 -21.64 -1.97
CA VAL A 13 6.64 -21.87 -0.52
C VAL A 13 5.23 -22.13 0.05
N LEU A 14 4.23 -21.34 -0.36
CA LEU A 14 2.87 -21.53 0.08
C LEU A 14 2.27 -22.87 -0.40
N ARG A 15 2.51 -23.27 -1.65
CA ARG A 15 2.10 -24.56 -2.18
C ARG A 15 2.66 -25.73 -1.41
N ALA A 16 3.88 -25.61 -0.91
CA ALA A 16 4.53 -26.60 -0.06
C ALA A 16 4.06 -26.56 1.41
N THR A 17 3.28 -25.53 1.79
CA THR A 17 2.77 -25.36 3.16
C THR A 17 1.42 -26.08 3.31
N ALA A 18 1.19 -26.73 4.44
CA ALA A 18 -0.07 -27.42 4.76
C ALA A 18 -1.23 -26.42 4.92
N ASP A 19 -2.46 -26.93 4.80
CA ASP A 19 -3.69 -26.15 4.99
C ASP A 19 -3.85 -25.71 6.44
N GLY A 20 -4.40 -24.52 6.64
CA GLY A 20 -4.82 -24.05 7.96
C GLY A 20 -3.71 -23.93 9.00
N VAL A 21 -2.51 -23.52 8.58
CA VAL A 21 -1.34 -23.36 9.48
C VAL A 21 -1.33 -21.99 10.11
N TYR A 22 -1.64 -20.93 9.35
CA TYR A 22 -1.47 -19.56 9.78
C TYR A 22 -2.71 -19.00 10.47
N THR A 23 -2.51 -18.31 11.59
CA THR A 23 -3.55 -17.57 12.32
C THR A 23 -3.52 -16.08 12.01
N PHE A 24 -2.41 -15.60 11.46
CA PHE A 24 -2.18 -14.20 11.14
C PHE A 24 -1.13 -14.08 10.03
N VAL A 25 -1.33 -13.16 9.09
CA VAL A 25 -0.39 -12.87 7.99
C VAL A 25 -0.15 -11.37 7.95
N VAL A 26 1.11 -10.97 7.84
CA VAL A 26 1.52 -9.59 7.51
C VAL A 26 2.38 -9.68 6.28
N THR A 27 2.08 -8.88 5.26
CA THR A 27 2.81 -8.95 4.00
C THR A 27 2.94 -7.58 3.35
N ASP A 28 4.09 -7.36 2.73
CA ASP A 28 4.41 -6.21 1.89
C ASP A 28 4.67 -6.73 0.46
N PRO A 29 3.58 -6.96 -0.32
CA PRO A 29 3.67 -7.54 -1.65
C PRO A 29 4.03 -6.49 -2.70
N PRO A 30 4.34 -6.88 -3.95
CA PRO A 30 4.50 -5.95 -5.05
C PRO A 30 3.33 -4.97 -5.19
N TYR A 31 3.62 -3.67 -5.31
CA TYR A 31 2.61 -2.61 -5.36
C TYR A 31 2.09 -2.30 -6.77
N GLY A 32 2.76 -2.79 -7.81
CA GLY A 32 2.40 -2.50 -9.19
C GLY A 32 2.60 -1.03 -9.54
N LEU A 33 3.76 -0.46 -9.23
CA LEU A 33 4.06 0.97 -9.43
C LEU A 33 4.41 1.33 -10.88
N SER A 34 4.31 0.40 -11.80
CA SER A 34 4.52 0.61 -13.24
C SER A 34 3.36 1.34 -13.91
N THR A 35 3.39 1.42 -15.24
CA THR A 35 2.26 1.91 -16.05
C THR A 35 1.03 1.05 -15.79
N PRO A 36 -0.13 1.65 -15.44
CA PRO A 36 -1.34 0.89 -15.19
C PRO A 36 -1.71 0.02 -16.38
N PRO A 37 -2.07 -1.26 -16.16
CA PRO A 37 -2.58 -2.11 -17.22
C PRO A 37 -4.00 -1.71 -17.66
N ASP A 38 -4.47 -2.27 -18.78
CA ASP A 38 -5.87 -2.20 -19.16
C ASP A 38 -6.72 -2.97 -18.13
N PRO A 39 -7.67 -2.32 -17.45
CA PRO A 39 -8.50 -2.96 -16.44
C PRO A 39 -9.28 -4.16 -16.96
N LEU A 40 -9.80 -4.10 -18.17
CA LEU A 40 -10.58 -5.18 -18.76
C LEU A 40 -9.70 -6.40 -19.04
N GLU A 41 -8.46 -6.19 -19.45
CA GLU A 41 -7.52 -7.29 -19.68
C GLU A 41 -7.10 -7.96 -18.36
N VAL A 42 -6.87 -7.18 -17.30
CA VAL A 42 -6.61 -7.73 -15.95
C VAL A 42 -7.78 -8.60 -15.50
N MET A 43 -9.01 -8.08 -15.59
CA MET A 43 -10.19 -8.81 -15.17
C MET A 43 -10.42 -10.10 -15.99
N ARG A 44 -10.21 -10.05 -17.31
CA ARG A 44 -10.32 -11.26 -18.15
C ARG A 44 -9.34 -12.34 -17.72
N GLN A 45 -8.09 -11.98 -17.43
CA GLN A 45 -7.08 -12.94 -16.98
C GLN A 45 -7.38 -13.49 -15.60
N TRP A 46 -7.83 -12.68 -14.67
CA TRP A 46 -8.21 -13.13 -13.32
C TRP A 46 -9.45 -14.03 -13.33
N LEU A 47 -10.45 -13.74 -14.16
CA LEU A 47 -11.63 -14.58 -14.35
C LEU A 47 -11.32 -15.92 -15.04
N ALA A 48 -10.24 -15.99 -15.79
CA ALA A 48 -9.73 -17.22 -16.39
C ALA A 48 -8.78 -18.00 -15.46
N ASP A 49 -8.83 -17.75 -14.14
CA ASP A 49 -7.98 -18.35 -13.12
C ASP A 49 -6.48 -18.14 -13.29
N GLY A 50 -6.09 -17.09 -14.00
CA GLY A 50 -4.69 -16.69 -14.19
C GLY A 50 -4.30 -15.45 -13.41
N ASP A 51 -2.98 -15.21 -13.30
CA ASP A 51 -2.45 -13.92 -12.91
C ASP A 51 -2.34 -12.99 -14.11
N TYR A 52 -2.29 -11.67 -13.85
CA TYR A 52 -2.10 -10.71 -14.93
C TYR A 52 -0.72 -10.82 -15.52
N VAL A 53 -0.65 -11.14 -16.81
CA VAL A 53 0.56 -11.15 -17.61
C VAL A 53 0.42 -10.11 -18.72
N LYS A 54 1.30 -9.11 -18.72
CA LYS A 54 1.34 -8.09 -19.75
C LYS A 54 1.69 -8.75 -21.10
N LYS A 55 0.85 -8.52 -22.11
CA LYS A 55 1.08 -8.97 -23.49
C LYS A 55 1.40 -7.77 -24.40
N THR A 56 2.45 -7.88 -25.19
CA THR A 56 2.77 -6.92 -26.25
C THR A 56 2.75 -7.68 -27.58
N ARG A 57 1.90 -7.27 -28.53
CA ARG A 57 1.71 -7.94 -29.82
C ARG A 57 1.43 -9.46 -29.70
N GLY A 58 0.61 -9.84 -28.70
CA GLY A 58 0.22 -11.24 -28.47
C GLY A 58 1.26 -12.11 -27.76
N LYS A 59 2.44 -11.58 -27.44
CA LYS A 59 3.47 -12.28 -26.65
C LYS A 59 3.51 -11.74 -25.23
N ALA A 60 3.69 -12.64 -24.25
CA ALA A 60 3.97 -12.25 -22.87
C ALA A 60 5.27 -11.43 -22.83
N THR A 61 5.23 -10.26 -22.23
CA THR A 61 6.40 -9.41 -22.02
C THR A 61 6.49 -9.06 -20.54
N PRO A 62 7.65 -9.24 -19.90
CA PRO A 62 7.84 -8.77 -18.54
C PRO A 62 7.55 -7.26 -18.46
N GLY A 63 6.68 -6.88 -17.52
CA GLY A 63 6.49 -5.48 -17.20
C GLY A 63 7.74 -4.96 -16.47
N LYS A 64 8.12 -3.71 -16.69
CA LYS A 64 9.12 -3.06 -15.84
C LYS A 64 8.41 -2.41 -14.68
N GLY A 65 8.59 -2.94 -13.46
CA GLY A 65 8.11 -2.37 -12.23
C GLY A 65 8.96 -1.22 -11.71
N PHE A 66 8.85 -0.94 -10.42
CA PHE A 66 9.65 0.08 -9.75
C PHE A 66 11.15 -0.22 -9.89
N CYS A 67 11.95 0.77 -10.27
CA CYS A 67 13.38 0.63 -10.53
C CYS A 67 13.74 -0.46 -11.56
N GLY A 68 12.81 -0.85 -12.44
CA GLY A 68 13.04 -1.87 -13.47
C GLY A 68 12.85 -3.31 -13.01
N ALA A 69 12.40 -3.52 -11.77
CA ALA A 69 12.11 -4.84 -11.22
C ALA A 69 10.90 -5.48 -11.91
N GLU A 70 11.10 -6.64 -12.52
CA GLU A 70 10.03 -7.32 -13.28
C GLU A 70 8.90 -7.83 -12.34
N TRP A 71 9.24 -8.22 -11.12
CA TRP A 71 8.29 -8.71 -10.14
C TRP A 71 7.29 -7.64 -9.63
N ASP A 72 7.62 -6.34 -9.72
CA ASP A 72 6.73 -5.23 -9.32
C ASP A 72 5.97 -4.61 -10.50
N HIS A 73 5.71 -5.38 -11.56
CA HIS A 73 4.99 -4.87 -12.72
C HIS A 73 3.49 -4.62 -12.43
N PHE A 74 2.88 -5.43 -11.56
CA PHE A 74 1.50 -5.29 -11.11
C PHE A 74 1.32 -5.92 -9.71
N VAL A 75 0.15 -5.71 -9.11
CA VAL A 75 -0.19 -6.35 -7.83
C VAL A 75 -0.37 -7.87 -8.03
N PRO A 76 -0.09 -8.68 -7.00
CA PRO A 76 -0.34 -10.12 -7.07
C PRO A 76 -1.80 -10.42 -7.38
N GLY A 77 -2.02 -11.35 -8.29
CA GLY A 77 -3.35 -11.81 -8.68
C GLY A 77 -3.96 -12.81 -7.70
N PRO A 78 -5.21 -13.24 -7.96
CA PRO A 78 -5.94 -14.16 -7.08
C PRO A 78 -5.26 -15.52 -6.87
N VAL A 79 -4.39 -15.95 -7.77
CA VAL A 79 -3.68 -17.26 -7.67
C VAL A 79 -2.84 -17.31 -6.41
N LEU A 80 -2.02 -16.27 -6.14
CA LEU A 80 -1.22 -16.19 -4.92
C LEU A 80 -2.12 -16.16 -3.67
N TRP A 81 -3.15 -15.32 -3.69
CA TRP A 81 -4.01 -15.14 -2.53
C TRP A 81 -4.86 -16.36 -2.20
N ARG A 82 -5.20 -17.21 -3.17
CA ARG A 82 -5.85 -18.51 -2.91
C ARG A 82 -4.93 -19.44 -2.12
N GLU A 83 -3.62 -19.45 -2.39
CA GLU A 83 -2.68 -20.21 -1.59
C GLU A 83 -2.51 -19.62 -0.17
N VAL A 84 -2.46 -18.29 -0.03
CA VAL A 84 -2.52 -17.65 1.29
C VAL A 84 -3.81 -18.02 2.01
N PHE A 85 -4.95 -17.97 1.32
CA PHE A 85 -6.24 -18.34 1.89
C PHE A 85 -6.27 -19.80 2.38
N ARG A 86 -5.80 -20.74 1.57
CA ARG A 86 -5.73 -22.16 1.92
C ARG A 86 -4.88 -22.40 3.17
N THR A 87 -3.72 -21.73 3.26
CA THR A 87 -2.79 -21.92 4.38
C THR A 87 -3.20 -21.18 5.66
N CYS A 88 -4.11 -20.22 5.59
CA CYS A 88 -4.72 -19.56 6.75
C CYS A 88 -5.74 -20.46 7.44
N LYS A 89 -5.93 -20.34 8.75
CA LYS A 89 -7.08 -20.91 9.48
C LYS A 89 -8.35 -20.08 9.24
N PRO A 90 -9.56 -20.66 9.38
CA PRO A 90 -10.79 -19.87 9.45
C PRO A 90 -10.66 -18.75 10.48
N GLY A 91 -11.02 -17.51 10.11
CA GLY A 91 -10.88 -16.33 10.97
C GLY A 91 -9.50 -15.68 10.96
N ALA A 92 -8.50 -16.24 10.30
CA ALA A 92 -7.16 -15.64 10.22
C ALA A 92 -7.19 -14.23 9.61
N ILE A 93 -6.48 -13.29 10.24
CA ILE A 93 -6.36 -11.90 9.79
C ILE A 93 -5.16 -11.75 8.87
N VAL A 94 -5.32 -10.98 7.81
CA VAL A 94 -4.27 -10.62 6.88
C VAL A 94 -4.13 -9.09 6.86
N LEU A 95 -2.93 -8.60 7.15
CA LEU A 95 -2.53 -7.21 6.95
C LEU A 95 -1.68 -7.13 5.69
N CYS A 96 -2.23 -6.51 4.65
CA CYS A 96 -1.59 -6.42 3.35
C CYS A 96 -1.29 -4.97 3.01
N PHE A 97 -0.01 -4.61 2.96
CA PHE A 97 0.42 -3.30 2.49
C PHE A 97 0.09 -3.10 1.01
N ALA A 98 -0.18 -1.87 0.63
CA ALA A 98 -0.48 -1.52 -0.75
C ALA A 98 -0.12 -0.06 -1.05
N ALA A 99 0.01 0.28 -2.34
CA ALA A 99 0.08 1.67 -2.73
C ALA A 99 -1.32 2.30 -2.85
N THR A 100 -1.44 3.57 -2.52
CA THR A 100 -2.70 4.33 -2.61
C THR A 100 -3.36 4.24 -4.00
N ARG A 101 -2.57 4.11 -5.07
CA ARG A 101 -3.04 4.02 -6.46
C ARG A 101 -3.59 2.64 -6.83
N THR A 102 -3.02 1.58 -6.27
CA THR A 102 -3.30 0.19 -6.65
C THR A 102 -4.02 -0.61 -5.57
N MET A 103 -4.34 0.02 -4.43
CA MET A 103 -5.06 -0.58 -3.32
C MET A 103 -6.39 -1.24 -3.75
N GLY A 104 -7.13 -0.60 -4.68
CA GLY A 104 -8.38 -1.17 -5.19
C GLY A 104 -8.18 -2.51 -5.89
N TRP A 105 -7.11 -2.65 -6.68
CA TRP A 105 -6.75 -3.92 -7.32
C TRP A 105 -6.33 -4.97 -6.31
N MET A 106 -5.52 -4.59 -5.31
CA MET A 106 -5.10 -5.48 -4.24
C MET A 106 -6.30 -6.01 -3.44
N SER A 107 -7.23 -5.12 -3.05
CA SER A 107 -8.46 -5.50 -2.37
C SER A 107 -9.32 -6.44 -3.20
N LEU A 108 -9.49 -6.15 -4.50
CA LEU A 108 -10.24 -7.01 -5.41
C LEU A 108 -9.59 -8.38 -5.56
N SER A 109 -8.26 -8.43 -5.66
CA SER A 109 -7.52 -9.69 -5.75
C SER A 109 -7.69 -10.58 -4.52
N LEU A 110 -7.64 -9.98 -3.32
CA LEU A 110 -7.93 -10.66 -2.05
C LEU A 110 -9.37 -11.19 -2.00
N GLN A 111 -10.36 -10.38 -2.41
CA GLN A 111 -11.77 -10.79 -2.46
C GLN A 111 -12.01 -11.92 -3.47
N CYS A 112 -11.38 -11.88 -4.65
CA CYS A 112 -11.43 -12.97 -5.64
C CYS A 112 -10.83 -14.28 -5.11
N ALA A 113 -9.96 -14.23 -4.12
CA ALA A 113 -9.42 -15.40 -3.44
C ALA A 113 -10.29 -15.88 -2.27
N GLY A 114 -11.34 -15.15 -1.91
CA GLY A 114 -12.30 -15.52 -0.86
C GLY A 114 -12.15 -14.77 0.46
N PHE A 115 -11.22 -13.82 0.57
CA PHE A 115 -11.08 -13.00 1.78
C PHE A 115 -12.21 -11.97 1.91
N GLU A 116 -12.62 -11.69 3.13
CA GLU A 116 -13.44 -10.54 3.50
C GLU A 116 -12.52 -9.34 3.76
N ILE A 117 -12.79 -8.20 3.14
CA ILE A 117 -12.12 -6.94 3.50
C ILE A 117 -12.86 -6.34 4.69
N LEU A 118 -12.18 -6.17 5.81
CA LEU A 118 -12.76 -5.62 7.03
C LEU A 118 -12.59 -4.11 7.10
N ASP A 119 -11.38 -3.61 6.81
CA ASP A 119 -11.04 -2.19 6.92
C ASP A 119 -9.75 -1.86 6.16
N VAL A 120 -9.37 -0.58 6.18
CA VAL A 120 -8.07 -0.10 5.74
C VAL A 120 -7.49 0.81 6.82
N ILE A 121 -6.29 0.48 7.29
CA ILE A 121 -5.54 1.32 8.22
C ILE A 121 -4.36 1.97 7.50
N ALA A 122 -3.81 3.03 8.07
CA ALA A 122 -2.75 3.80 7.45
C ALA A 122 -1.42 3.65 8.20
N TRP A 123 -0.37 3.29 7.47
CA TRP A 123 0.99 3.47 7.94
C TRP A 123 1.43 4.90 7.62
N MET A 124 1.43 5.76 8.64
CA MET A 124 1.73 7.19 8.47
C MET A 124 3.24 7.42 8.38
N GLN A 125 3.64 8.27 7.43
CA GLN A 125 5.03 8.68 7.23
C GLN A 125 5.13 10.20 7.31
N ALA A 126 6.22 10.72 7.87
CA ALA A 126 6.44 12.18 7.96
C ALA A 126 6.62 12.84 6.58
N GLN A 127 7.04 12.08 5.57
CA GLN A 127 7.27 12.57 4.22
C GLN A 127 6.77 11.56 3.19
N GLY A 128 5.93 12.02 2.27
CA GLY A 128 5.51 11.23 1.12
C GLY A 128 6.60 11.18 0.04
N MET A 129 6.70 10.07 -0.67
CA MET A 129 7.57 9.94 -1.83
C MET A 129 6.96 10.69 -3.01
N ALA A 130 7.68 11.68 -3.56
CA ALA A 130 7.28 12.38 -4.77
C ALA A 130 7.29 11.43 -5.98
N LYS A 131 6.12 11.22 -6.60
CA LYS A 131 5.93 10.29 -7.72
C LYS A 131 6.16 10.94 -9.09
N ALA A 132 6.25 12.27 -9.16
CA ALA A 132 6.50 13.03 -10.40
C ALA A 132 7.39 14.23 -10.15
N GLY A 133 8.13 14.63 -11.18
CA GLY A 133 8.83 15.92 -11.20
C GLY A 133 7.85 17.09 -11.39
N THR A 134 8.28 18.28 -11.01
CA THR A 134 7.50 19.51 -11.16
C THR A 134 7.41 19.93 -12.64
N ILE A 135 6.33 20.60 -13.00
CA ILE A 135 6.04 21.01 -14.39
C ILE A 135 7.07 22.01 -14.89
N ASP A 136 7.44 22.99 -14.06
CA ASP A 136 8.44 24.00 -14.37
C ASP A 136 9.78 23.39 -14.83
N LYS A 137 10.29 22.38 -14.11
CA LYS A 137 11.52 21.68 -14.48
C LYS A 137 11.41 20.94 -15.81
N LYS A 138 10.22 20.42 -16.12
CA LYS A 138 9.99 19.73 -17.41
C LYS A 138 9.91 20.72 -18.58
N ILE A 139 9.35 21.91 -18.36
CA ILE A 139 9.29 22.97 -19.37
C ILE A 139 10.71 23.43 -19.69
N ASP A 140 11.51 23.80 -18.68
CA ASP A 140 12.90 24.24 -18.89
C ASP A 140 13.73 23.15 -19.59
N ALA A 141 13.63 21.90 -19.14
CA ALA A 141 14.34 20.79 -19.77
C ALA A 141 13.95 20.57 -21.23
N ARG A 142 12.67 20.77 -21.57
CA ARG A 142 12.18 20.69 -22.96
C ARG A 142 12.72 21.82 -23.82
N ASN A 143 12.76 23.03 -23.27
CA ASN A 143 13.19 24.25 -23.98
C ASN A 143 14.72 24.39 -24.03
N GLY A 144 15.45 23.68 -23.18
CA GLY A 144 16.90 23.85 -23.01
C GLY A 144 17.26 25.08 -22.15
N ASP A 145 16.31 25.58 -21.36
CA ASP A 145 16.53 26.75 -20.51
C ASP A 145 17.42 26.40 -19.31
N GLU A 146 18.44 27.18 -19.03
CA GLU A 146 19.27 27.08 -17.83
C GLU A 146 18.49 27.51 -16.60
N ARG A 147 18.60 26.74 -15.54
CA ARG A 147 17.96 27.03 -14.25
C ARG A 147 19.00 27.61 -13.27
N PRO A 148 18.89 28.88 -12.84
CA PRO A 148 19.81 29.43 -11.88
C PRO A 148 19.74 28.68 -10.53
N VAL A 149 20.92 28.40 -9.97
CA VAL A 149 21.04 27.81 -8.63
C VAL A 149 20.81 28.91 -7.60
N ILE A 150 19.83 28.68 -6.71
CA ILE A 150 19.45 29.63 -5.66
C ILE A 150 19.83 29.16 -4.25
N GLY A 151 20.40 27.94 -4.13
CA GLY A 151 20.85 27.36 -2.88
C GLY A 151 20.93 25.85 -2.92
N LYS A 152 21.01 25.23 -1.73
CA LYS A 152 20.93 23.78 -1.55
C LYS A 152 19.54 23.39 -1.03
N HIS A 153 19.06 22.22 -1.41
CA HIS A 153 17.76 21.74 -0.96
C HIS A 153 17.78 21.53 0.57
N PRO A 154 16.79 22.05 1.33
CA PRO A 154 16.79 21.98 2.79
C PRO A 154 16.66 20.54 3.32
N ASN A 155 16.19 19.63 2.49
CA ASN A 155 16.07 18.20 2.83
C ASN A 155 16.90 17.34 1.86
N PRO A 156 18.13 16.98 2.23
CA PRO A 156 19.00 16.15 1.39
C PRO A 156 18.45 14.73 1.16
N GLY A 157 17.47 14.30 1.97
CA GLY A 157 16.88 12.97 1.88
C GLY A 157 15.79 12.76 0.84
N SER A 158 15.33 13.83 0.16
CA SER A 158 14.18 13.77 -0.75
C SER A 158 14.51 13.35 -2.19
N THR A 159 15.75 13.08 -2.53
CA THR A 159 16.16 12.74 -3.89
C THR A 159 16.04 11.23 -4.18
N LYS A 160 15.47 10.90 -5.35
CA LYS A 160 15.39 9.52 -5.87
C LYS A 160 16.76 8.80 -5.90
N ALA A 161 17.85 9.54 -6.00
CA ALA A 161 19.22 9.03 -5.98
C ALA A 161 19.58 8.33 -4.66
N ARG A 162 18.98 8.73 -3.54
CA ARG A 162 19.26 8.17 -2.22
C ARG A 162 18.71 6.75 -2.04
N LEU A 163 17.64 6.40 -2.74
CA LEU A 163 17.04 5.06 -2.70
C LEU A 163 17.70 4.08 -3.67
N ALA A 164 18.38 4.60 -4.71
CA ALA A 164 18.97 3.79 -5.77
C ALA A 164 20.47 3.51 -5.61
N MET A 165 21.16 4.26 -4.76
CA MET A 165 22.61 4.16 -4.58
C MET A 165 22.92 4.01 -3.09
N GLY A 166 23.28 2.81 -2.65
CA GLY A 166 23.79 2.56 -1.32
C GLY A 166 24.94 3.52 -0.94
N ASP A 167 24.98 3.90 0.33
CA ASP A 167 26.06 4.51 1.12
C ASP A 167 26.88 5.71 0.60
N GLY A 168 26.55 6.32 -0.52
CA GLY A 168 27.18 7.55 -0.99
C GLY A 168 26.38 8.80 -0.58
N TRP A 169 26.55 9.32 0.63
CA TRP A 169 26.04 10.64 1.02
C TRP A 169 26.76 11.71 0.18
N GLN A 170 26.11 12.10 -0.92
CA GLN A 170 26.52 13.28 -1.66
C GLN A 170 25.81 14.52 -1.11
N ASP A 171 26.40 15.67 -1.30
CA ASP A 171 25.86 16.97 -0.93
C ASP A 171 24.38 17.11 -1.33
N ALA A 172 23.63 17.90 -0.53
CA ALA A 172 22.24 18.20 -0.86
C ALA A 172 22.15 18.74 -2.31
N PRO A 173 21.19 18.26 -3.11
CA PRO A 173 21.05 18.70 -4.48
C PRO A 173 20.77 20.20 -4.57
N ASP A 174 21.16 20.82 -5.67
CA ASP A 174 20.92 22.23 -5.90
C ASP A 174 19.42 22.53 -5.96
N LEU A 175 19.04 23.57 -5.24
CA LEU A 175 17.73 24.20 -5.36
C LEU A 175 17.84 25.22 -6.50
N THR A 176 17.00 25.07 -7.52
CA THR A 176 17.03 25.93 -8.70
C THR A 176 15.73 26.71 -8.86
N ALA A 177 15.82 27.94 -9.34
CA ALA A 177 14.67 28.72 -9.78
C ALA A 177 14.27 28.36 -11.23
N PRO A 178 13.06 28.70 -11.68
CA PRO A 178 12.67 28.60 -13.09
C PRO A 178 13.61 29.35 -14.01
N GLY A 179 13.95 28.77 -15.16
CA GLY A 179 14.85 29.35 -16.16
C GLY A 179 14.16 30.30 -17.12
N SER A 180 12.84 30.25 -17.25
CA SER A 180 12.06 31.08 -18.17
C SER A 180 10.77 31.58 -17.54
N ALA A 181 10.17 32.63 -18.16
CA ALA A 181 8.84 33.10 -17.74
C ALA A 181 7.74 32.02 -17.91
N GLU A 182 7.86 31.19 -18.94
CA GLU A 182 6.94 30.08 -19.20
C GLU A 182 7.00 29.06 -18.05
N SER A 183 8.18 28.66 -17.64
CA SER A 183 8.36 27.72 -16.53
C SER A 183 7.97 28.34 -15.18
N ALA A 184 8.22 29.63 -14.98
CA ALA A 184 7.86 30.35 -13.76
C ALA A 184 6.34 30.37 -13.51
N ALA A 185 5.52 30.42 -14.55
CA ALA A 185 4.07 30.35 -14.44
C ALA A 185 3.57 28.99 -13.87
N TRP A 186 4.39 27.94 -13.96
CA TRP A 186 4.10 26.59 -13.48
C TRP A 186 4.95 26.17 -12.27
N ALA A 187 5.63 27.14 -11.63
CA ALA A 187 6.42 26.83 -10.43
C ALA A 187 5.54 26.25 -9.32
N GLY A 188 5.99 25.14 -8.72
CA GLY A 188 5.24 24.43 -7.69
C GLY A 188 4.12 23.51 -8.17
N TRP A 189 3.84 23.46 -9.48
CA TRP A 189 2.86 22.54 -10.03
C TRP A 189 3.45 21.16 -10.30
N SER A 190 2.68 20.11 -9.96
CA SER A 190 3.03 18.71 -10.23
C SER A 190 1.81 17.94 -10.72
N THR A 191 2.05 16.86 -11.45
CA THR A 191 0.97 15.99 -11.97
C THR A 191 0.52 14.91 -10.99
N GLN A 192 1.23 14.73 -9.87
CA GLN A 192 0.94 13.69 -8.89
C GLN A 192 1.14 14.20 -7.47
N LEU A 193 0.37 13.64 -6.56
CA LEU A 193 0.53 13.84 -5.13
C LEU A 193 1.65 12.96 -4.57
N ALA A 194 2.17 13.36 -3.41
CA ALA A 194 3.10 12.59 -2.60
C ALA A 194 2.43 12.25 -1.26
N PRO A 195 1.54 11.24 -1.22
CA PRO A 195 0.84 10.89 0.02
C PRO A 195 1.83 10.45 1.09
N GLY A 196 1.66 10.97 2.31
CA GLY A 196 2.47 10.65 3.49
C GLY A 196 1.97 9.41 4.23
N PHE A 197 1.37 8.45 3.53
CA PHE A 197 0.93 7.19 4.13
C PHE A 197 0.92 6.06 3.11
N GLU A 198 1.01 4.85 3.63
CA GLU A 198 0.77 3.61 2.89
C GLU A 198 -0.48 2.94 3.47
N PRO A 199 -1.47 2.59 2.64
CA PRO A 199 -2.64 1.85 3.11
C PRO A 199 -2.27 0.40 3.44
N ILE A 200 -2.81 -0.10 4.54
CA ILE A 200 -2.75 -1.50 4.92
C ILE A 200 -4.18 -2.05 4.88
N ILE A 201 -4.44 -2.94 3.96
CA ILE A 201 -5.71 -3.63 3.84
C ILE A 201 -5.82 -4.65 4.96
N VAL A 202 -6.87 -4.54 5.77
CA VAL A 202 -7.21 -5.51 6.80
C VAL A 202 -8.21 -6.49 6.23
N ALA A 203 -7.77 -7.70 5.94
CA ALA A 203 -8.60 -8.76 5.40
C ALA A 203 -8.70 -9.93 6.37
N ARG A 204 -9.72 -10.77 6.20
CA ARG A 204 -9.95 -11.94 7.04
C ARG A 204 -10.36 -13.13 6.17
N ARG A 205 -9.81 -14.32 6.44
CA ARG A 205 -10.45 -15.55 6.00
C ARG A 205 -11.78 -15.67 6.75
N PRO A 206 -12.94 -15.89 6.10
CA PRO A 206 -14.22 -16.03 6.77
C PRO A 206 -14.15 -16.96 7.97
N CYS A 207 -14.85 -16.59 9.04
CA CYS A 207 -14.99 -17.46 10.20
C CYS A 207 -15.86 -18.68 9.88
N GLU A 208 -15.59 -19.77 10.56
CA GLU A 208 -16.45 -20.93 10.59
C GLU A 208 -17.50 -20.74 11.70
N GLY A 209 -18.67 -20.24 11.32
CA GLY A 209 -19.72 -19.88 12.28
C GLY A 209 -19.49 -18.53 12.99
N PRO A 210 -20.13 -18.31 14.15
CA PRO A 210 -19.99 -17.10 14.95
C PRO A 210 -18.52 -16.84 15.36
N ALA A 211 -18.10 -15.57 15.40
CA ALA A 211 -16.69 -15.22 15.66
C ALA A 211 -16.17 -15.79 17.00
N PHE A 212 -16.98 -15.78 18.05
CA PHE A 212 -16.57 -16.31 19.37
C PHE A 212 -16.34 -17.84 19.34
N GLU A 213 -17.17 -18.59 18.62
CA GLU A 213 -16.98 -20.02 18.43
C GLU A 213 -15.75 -20.33 17.59
N ASN A 214 -15.53 -19.53 16.55
CA ASN A 214 -14.33 -19.62 15.72
C ASN A 214 -13.05 -19.42 16.54
N VAL A 215 -13.04 -18.41 17.43
CA VAL A 215 -11.90 -18.16 18.33
C VAL A 215 -11.64 -19.36 19.25
N LEU A 216 -12.68 -19.92 19.83
CA LEU A 216 -12.55 -21.09 20.70
C LEU A 216 -12.04 -22.34 19.95
N LYS A 217 -12.47 -22.51 18.69
CA LYS A 217 -12.12 -23.68 17.87
C LYS A 217 -10.75 -23.56 17.21
N HIS A 218 -10.43 -22.40 16.65
CA HIS A 218 -9.27 -22.20 15.79
C HIS A 218 -8.16 -21.32 16.42
N GLY A 219 -8.45 -20.63 17.52
CA GLY A 219 -7.52 -19.75 18.21
C GLY A 219 -7.24 -18.45 17.46
N CYS A 220 -8.10 -18.05 16.53
CA CYS A 220 -7.99 -16.81 15.75
C CYS A 220 -9.37 -16.30 15.31
N GLY A 221 -9.45 -15.08 14.76
CA GLY A 221 -10.70 -14.45 14.31
C GLY A 221 -11.07 -13.21 15.11
N ALA A 222 -10.26 -12.85 16.12
CA ALA A 222 -10.39 -11.61 16.87
C ALA A 222 -9.06 -10.87 16.90
N MET A 223 -9.12 -9.55 17.09
CA MET A 223 -7.95 -8.67 17.24
C MET A 223 -7.88 -8.19 18.70
N ASN A 224 -6.68 -8.17 19.28
CA ASN A 224 -6.46 -7.65 20.62
C ASN A 224 -6.36 -6.11 20.58
N ILE A 225 -7.51 -5.46 20.47
CA ILE A 225 -7.59 -4.00 20.32
C ILE A 225 -6.99 -3.29 21.53
N ASP A 226 -7.21 -3.80 22.75
CA ASP A 226 -6.72 -3.13 23.96
C ASP A 226 -5.19 -3.13 24.05
N ALA A 227 -4.52 -4.21 23.62
CA ALA A 227 -3.07 -4.26 23.57
C ALA A 227 -2.46 -3.34 22.50
N CYS A 228 -3.25 -2.92 21.51
CA CYS A 228 -2.80 -2.00 20.46
C CYS A 228 -3.07 -0.53 20.76
N ARG A 229 -3.74 -0.23 21.89
CA ARG A 229 -4.05 1.16 22.26
C ARG A 229 -2.80 1.88 22.74
N ILE A 230 -2.56 3.06 22.19
CA ILE A 230 -1.57 4.00 22.71
C ILE A 230 -2.25 4.83 23.79
N GLY A 231 -1.63 4.95 24.97
CA GLY A 231 -2.13 5.81 26.04
C GLY A 231 -2.17 7.27 25.58
N ILE A 232 -3.26 7.95 25.87
CA ILE A 232 -3.43 9.38 25.61
C ILE A 232 -3.21 10.10 26.94
N ASP A 233 -2.44 11.20 26.93
CA ASP A 233 -2.27 12.06 28.09
C ASP A 233 -3.66 12.52 28.59
N PRO A 234 -3.95 12.48 29.93
CA PRO A 234 -5.22 12.94 30.47
C PRO A 234 -5.64 14.34 30.03
N ALA A 235 -4.67 15.27 29.88
CA ALA A 235 -4.94 16.62 29.40
C ALA A 235 -5.35 16.66 27.91
N GLU A 236 -4.73 15.82 27.07
CA GLU A 236 -5.14 15.66 25.66
C GLU A 236 -6.51 15.00 25.55
N ARG A 237 -6.81 14.04 26.42
CA ARG A 237 -8.11 13.37 26.47
C ARG A 237 -9.23 14.34 26.77
N GLU A 238 -9.04 15.24 27.75
CA GLU A 238 -10.04 16.28 28.08
C GLU A 238 -10.34 17.19 26.88
N VAL A 239 -9.32 17.56 26.09
CA VAL A 239 -9.49 18.36 24.88
C VAL A 239 -10.30 17.61 23.82
N ILE A 240 -10.05 16.30 23.65
CA ILE A 240 -10.76 15.45 22.68
C ILE A 240 -12.21 15.27 23.09
N ASP A 241 -12.46 14.96 24.38
CA ASP A 241 -13.81 14.74 24.91
C ASP A 241 -14.66 16.03 24.82
N ASN A 242 -14.06 17.19 25.11
CA ASN A 242 -14.72 18.49 24.97
C ASN A 242 -15.07 18.83 23.51
N ARG A 243 -14.23 18.44 22.54
CA ARG A 243 -14.52 18.60 21.11
C ARG A 243 -15.59 17.65 20.62
N SER A 244 -15.62 16.42 21.13
CA SER A 244 -16.62 15.40 20.77
C SER A 244 -18.00 15.71 21.37
N GLY A 245 -18.05 16.31 22.57
CA GLY A 245 -19.29 16.73 23.22
C GLY A 245 -19.98 17.92 22.55
N ALA A 246 -19.24 18.73 21.79
CA ALA A 246 -19.79 19.90 21.09
C ALA A 246 -20.44 19.60 19.74
N GLY A 247 -20.33 18.36 19.22
CA GLY A 247 -20.69 18.03 17.84
C GLY A 247 -21.71 16.92 17.59
N MET A 248 -22.05 16.11 18.59
CA MET A 248 -23.07 15.05 18.42
C MET A 248 -24.10 15.11 19.54
N GLY A 249 -25.23 15.77 19.22
CA GLY A 249 -26.43 15.56 20.01
C GLY A 249 -26.75 14.07 19.99
N THR A 250 -26.67 13.43 21.16
CA THR A 250 -27.13 12.06 21.39
C THR A 250 -28.61 11.97 21.05
N GLN A 251 -28.96 11.52 19.86
CA GLN A 251 -30.28 10.92 19.64
C GLN A 251 -30.26 9.58 20.39
N GLN A 252 -30.77 9.60 21.60
CA GLN A 252 -31.22 8.40 22.27
C GLN A 252 -32.32 7.78 21.40
N LEU A 253 -31.97 6.68 20.71
CA LEU A 253 -32.96 5.76 20.18
C LEU A 253 -33.62 5.10 21.39
N ALA A 254 -34.75 5.64 21.81
CA ALA A 254 -35.67 4.98 22.72
C ALA A 254 -36.18 3.71 22.01
N HIS A 255 -35.75 2.57 22.46
CA HIS A 255 -36.39 1.30 22.14
C HIS A 255 -37.76 1.32 22.84
N ALA A 256 -38.81 1.56 22.10
CA ALA A 256 -40.18 1.27 22.51
C ALA A 256 -40.43 -0.22 22.24
N GLY A 257 -40.91 -0.87 23.32
CA GLY A 257 -41.73 -2.04 23.44
C GLY A 257 -41.62 -3.27 22.54
#